data_2fa1ce53398f7a5d658acb7eb9dcc72a
#
_entry.id   2fa1ce53398f7a5d658acb7eb9dcc72a
#
_cell.length_a   1.000
_cell.length_b   1.000
_cell.length_c   1.000
_cell.angle_alpha   90.00
_cell.angle_beta   90.00
_cell.angle_gamma   90.00
#
_symmetry.space_group_name_H-M   'P 1'
#
loop_
_entity.id
_entity.type
_entity.pdbx_description
1 polymer ?
#
loop_
_entity_poly.entity_id
_entity_poly.type
_entity_poly.pdbx_seq_one_letter_code
_entity_poly.pdbx_strand_id
1 'polypeptide(L)'
;MSSAMPDPVPPRLAERTADLLVERLAAFPTAVRAMVERLSPEEGRWRPSEDDWSIVEILGHLIDEETADFRDRLARLLDDPDAEWPAIDPVAAAAARNDRDRDLAELLASFEKARSESVSWLCQRLAQTPAVEWSLAKAHPRGDLAAGDLLASWAAHDLLHLRQIAKRLHEMLDAVGDPFRIGYAGEW
;
A
#
# COMPACT_ATOMS: atom_id res chain seq x y z
N MET A 1 16.99 29.06 3.04
CA MET A 1 16.24 29.18 1.77
C MET A 1 14.78 28.85 2.10
N SER A 2 13.92 29.87 2.11
CA SER A 2 12.48 29.70 2.37
C SER A 2 11.89 28.99 1.15
N SER A 3 11.46 27.73 1.34
CA SER A 3 10.66 27.03 0.33
C SER A 3 9.29 27.70 0.34
N ALA A 4 8.97 28.45 -0.71
CA ALA A 4 7.62 28.96 -0.90
C ALA A 4 6.68 27.76 -0.97
N MET A 5 5.60 27.79 -0.20
CA MET A 5 4.51 26.81 -0.33
C MET A 5 4.00 26.86 -1.78
N PRO A 6 3.78 25.73 -2.42
CA PRO A 6 3.17 25.71 -3.75
C PRO A 6 1.80 26.40 -3.71
N ASP A 7 1.42 27.03 -4.82
CA ASP A 7 0.08 27.63 -4.95
C ASP A 7 -1.00 26.57 -4.66
N PRO A 8 -2.12 26.97 -4.03
CA PRO A 8 -3.20 26.03 -3.73
C PRO A 8 -3.76 25.42 -5.02
N VAL A 9 -3.85 24.10 -5.03
CA VAL A 9 -4.38 23.34 -6.17
C VAL A 9 -5.85 23.70 -6.37
N PRO A 10 -6.28 24.05 -7.61
CA PRO A 10 -7.69 24.35 -7.89
C PRO A 10 -8.60 23.17 -7.47
N PRO A 11 -9.73 23.42 -6.79
CA PRO A 11 -10.61 22.35 -6.26
C PRO A 11 -10.99 21.29 -7.28
N ARG A 12 -11.41 21.67 -8.48
CA ARG A 12 -11.77 20.73 -9.57
C ARG A 12 -10.59 19.86 -10.02
N LEU A 13 -9.36 20.36 -9.94
CA LEU A 13 -8.17 19.57 -10.27
C LEU A 13 -7.88 18.55 -9.15
N ALA A 14 -8.01 18.98 -7.90
CA ALA A 14 -7.85 18.09 -6.75
C ALA A 14 -8.87 16.94 -6.76
N GLU A 15 -10.13 17.22 -7.03
CA GLU A 15 -11.20 16.21 -7.17
C GLU A 15 -10.87 15.19 -8.28
N ARG A 16 -10.55 15.65 -9.49
CA ARG A 16 -10.18 14.75 -10.60
C ARG A 16 -8.94 13.92 -10.31
N THR A 17 -7.98 14.48 -9.58
CA THR A 17 -6.78 13.73 -9.16
C THR A 17 -7.14 12.69 -8.13
N ALA A 18 -8.00 13.01 -7.16
CA ALA A 18 -8.47 12.05 -6.17
C ALA A 18 -9.25 10.90 -6.83
N ASP A 19 -10.14 11.17 -7.77
CA ASP A 19 -10.86 10.14 -8.56
C ASP A 19 -9.87 9.18 -9.24
N LEU A 20 -8.85 9.72 -9.93
CA LEU A 20 -7.82 8.92 -10.58
C LEU A 20 -7.05 8.04 -9.58
N LEU A 21 -6.69 8.58 -8.41
CA LEU A 21 -5.96 7.83 -7.39
C LEU A 21 -6.82 6.70 -6.82
N VAL A 22 -8.11 6.94 -6.59
CA VAL A 22 -9.05 5.91 -6.14
C VAL A 22 -9.22 4.81 -7.20
N GLU A 23 -9.27 5.15 -8.49
CA GLU A 23 -9.25 4.15 -9.57
C GLU A 23 -7.97 3.29 -9.55
N ARG A 24 -6.80 3.89 -9.27
CA ARG A 24 -5.53 3.14 -9.14
C ARG A 24 -5.54 2.18 -7.95
N LEU A 25 -5.99 2.66 -6.79
CA LEU A 25 -6.17 1.83 -5.61
C LEU A 25 -7.14 0.65 -5.87
N ALA A 26 -8.24 0.89 -6.58
CA ALA A 26 -9.22 -0.14 -6.92
C ALA A 26 -8.67 -1.21 -7.88
N ALA A 27 -7.76 -0.84 -8.78
CA ALA A 27 -7.16 -1.75 -9.77
C ALA A 27 -6.02 -2.61 -9.18
N PHE A 28 -5.36 -2.17 -8.13
CA PHE A 28 -4.15 -2.77 -7.59
C PHE A 28 -4.31 -4.25 -7.16
N PRO A 29 -5.41 -4.67 -6.48
CA PRO A 29 -5.58 -6.08 -6.08
C PRO A 29 -5.53 -7.06 -7.25
N THR A 30 -6.03 -6.66 -8.41
CA THR A 30 -5.99 -7.51 -9.63
C THR A 30 -4.54 -7.77 -10.07
N ALA A 31 -3.67 -6.78 -9.99
CA ALA A 31 -2.26 -6.94 -10.31
C ALA A 31 -1.55 -7.87 -9.31
N VAL A 32 -1.80 -7.67 -8.01
CA VAL A 32 -1.25 -8.54 -6.96
C VAL A 32 -1.72 -9.98 -7.16
N ARG A 33 -3.03 -10.19 -7.33
CA ARG A 33 -3.61 -11.53 -7.56
C ARG A 33 -2.94 -12.23 -8.72
N ALA A 34 -2.82 -11.57 -9.88
CA ALA A 34 -2.23 -12.16 -11.08
C ALA A 34 -0.78 -12.64 -10.86
N MET A 35 -0.04 -12.02 -9.93
CA MET A 35 1.33 -12.40 -9.62
C MET A 35 1.42 -13.56 -8.62
N VAL A 36 0.45 -13.70 -7.69
CA VAL A 36 0.64 -14.58 -6.52
C VAL A 36 -0.36 -15.74 -6.44
N GLU A 37 -1.50 -15.71 -7.11
CA GLU A 37 -2.60 -16.69 -6.92
C GLU A 37 -2.24 -18.14 -7.26
N ARG A 38 -1.17 -18.37 -8.04
CA ARG A 38 -0.73 -19.70 -8.48
C ARG A 38 0.50 -20.20 -7.72
N LEU A 39 0.99 -19.45 -6.77
CA LEU A 39 2.13 -19.87 -5.96
C LEU A 39 1.71 -20.97 -4.98
N SER A 40 2.59 -21.94 -4.79
CA SER A 40 2.45 -22.90 -3.70
C SER A 40 2.62 -22.22 -2.33
N PRO A 41 2.19 -22.86 -1.24
CA PRO A 41 2.42 -22.34 0.10
C PRO A 41 3.91 -22.12 0.42
N GLU A 42 4.80 -22.98 -0.10
CA GLU A 42 6.25 -22.86 0.06
C GLU A 42 6.79 -21.65 -0.68
N GLU A 43 6.35 -21.42 -1.93
CA GLU A 43 6.73 -20.25 -2.72
C GLU A 43 6.23 -18.95 -2.07
N GLY A 44 5.01 -18.94 -1.53
CA GLY A 44 4.47 -17.79 -0.82
C GLY A 44 5.26 -17.41 0.43
N ARG A 45 5.89 -18.39 1.09
CA ARG A 45 6.72 -18.20 2.29
C ARG A 45 8.21 -18.04 2.00
N TRP A 46 8.62 -18.25 0.76
CA TRP A 46 10.02 -18.17 0.39
C TRP A 46 10.58 -16.75 0.52
N ARG A 47 11.81 -16.64 0.98
CA ARG A 47 12.57 -15.40 1.08
C ARG A 47 14.08 -15.69 0.99
N PRO A 48 14.89 -14.77 0.44
CA PRO A 48 16.32 -15.03 0.27
C PRO A 48 17.10 -14.99 1.58
N SER A 49 16.62 -14.26 2.58
CA SER A 49 17.26 -14.14 3.89
C SER A 49 16.22 -13.96 5.02
N GLU A 50 16.66 -14.09 6.26
CA GLU A 50 15.81 -13.85 7.44
C GLU A 50 15.36 -12.39 7.59
N ASP A 51 16.12 -11.45 7.02
CA ASP A 51 15.81 -10.01 7.08
C ASP A 51 14.87 -9.56 5.98
N ASP A 52 14.58 -10.42 5.01
CA ASP A 52 13.68 -10.13 3.90
C ASP A 52 12.24 -10.60 4.20
N TRP A 53 11.27 -9.88 3.67
CA TRP A 53 9.87 -10.32 3.72
C TRP A 53 9.55 -11.29 2.59
N SER A 54 8.84 -12.36 2.94
CA SER A 54 8.14 -13.25 2.02
C SER A 54 6.89 -12.60 1.44
N ILE A 55 6.28 -13.22 0.44
CA ILE A 55 5.03 -12.71 -0.17
C ILE A 55 3.87 -12.71 0.83
N VAL A 56 3.78 -13.71 1.71
CA VAL A 56 2.75 -13.73 2.77
C VAL A 56 2.92 -12.57 3.77
N GLU A 57 4.15 -12.20 4.12
CA GLU A 57 4.44 -11.06 5.00
C GLU A 57 4.13 -9.72 4.30
N ILE A 58 4.43 -9.61 3.01
CA ILE A 58 4.05 -8.42 2.20
C ILE A 58 2.52 -8.27 2.15
N LEU A 59 1.77 -9.34 1.93
CA LEU A 59 0.30 -9.29 1.93
C LEU A 59 -0.27 -8.92 3.31
N GLY A 60 0.31 -9.44 4.38
CA GLY A 60 -0.06 -9.05 5.75
C GLY A 60 0.16 -7.56 5.99
N HIS A 61 1.27 -7.01 5.52
CA HIS A 61 1.54 -5.57 5.60
C HIS A 61 0.56 -4.76 4.75
N LEU A 62 0.24 -5.18 3.54
CA LEU A 62 -0.77 -4.49 2.71
C LEU A 62 -2.15 -4.43 3.40
N ILE A 63 -2.51 -5.43 4.22
CA ILE A 63 -3.74 -5.37 5.03
C ILE A 63 -3.64 -4.29 6.11
N ASP A 64 -2.49 -4.11 6.75
CA ASP A 64 -2.30 -3.04 7.73
C ASP A 64 -2.43 -1.66 7.11
N GLU A 65 -1.92 -1.47 5.90
CA GLU A 65 -2.06 -0.21 5.16
C GLU A 65 -3.52 0.20 4.97
N GLU A 66 -4.40 -0.81 4.80
CA GLU A 66 -5.84 -0.61 4.65
C GLU A 66 -6.57 -0.36 5.97
N THR A 67 -6.05 -0.86 7.07
CA THR A 67 -6.81 -0.92 8.33
C THR A 67 -6.23 -0.08 9.45
N ALA A 68 -4.93 0.16 9.46
CA ALA A 68 -4.22 0.81 10.56
C ALA A 68 -3.28 1.96 10.14
N ASP A 69 -2.99 2.13 8.84
CA ASP A 69 -2.13 3.20 8.34
C ASP A 69 -2.87 4.19 7.44
N PHE A 70 -2.73 4.10 6.11
CA PHE A 70 -3.19 5.15 5.19
C PHE A 70 -4.66 5.51 5.38
N ARG A 71 -5.54 4.50 5.42
CA ARG A 71 -6.98 4.73 5.61
C ARG A 71 -7.30 5.37 6.95
N ASP A 72 -6.73 4.84 8.05
CA ASP A 72 -6.99 5.36 9.40
C ASP A 72 -6.46 6.79 9.54
N ARG A 73 -5.25 7.06 9.07
CA ARG A 73 -4.65 8.40 9.11
C ARG A 73 -5.42 9.41 8.26
N LEU A 74 -5.82 9.01 7.06
CA LEU A 74 -6.62 9.88 6.19
C LEU A 74 -8.00 10.15 6.80
N ALA A 75 -8.66 9.15 7.36
CA ALA A 75 -9.93 9.32 8.05
C ALA A 75 -9.81 10.28 9.24
N ARG A 76 -8.80 10.07 10.09
CA ARG A 76 -8.54 10.97 11.25
C ARG A 76 -8.28 12.39 10.80
N LEU A 77 -7.44 12.59 9.78
CA LEU A 77 -7.12 13.91 9.28
C LEU A 77 -8.36 14.65 8.75
N LEU A 78 -9.25 13.94 8.06
CA LEU A 78 -10.48 14.52 7.50
C LEU A 78 -11.56 14.78 8.56
N ASP A 79 -11.61 13.97 9.62
CA ASP A 79 -12.64 14.07 10.68
C ASP A 79 -12.18 14.99 11.83
N ASP A 80 -10.89 14.95 12.20
CA ASP A 80 -10.28 15.75 13.26
C ASP A 80 -8.77 15.96 12.97
N PRO A 81 -8.37 17.09 12.38
CA PRO A 81 -6.98 17.37 12.05
C PRO A 81 -6.02 17.36 13.23
N ASP A 82 -6.53 17.58 14.45
CA ASP A 82 -5.74 17.58 15.68
C ASP A 82 -5.59 16.18 16.28
N ALA A 83 -6.35 15.18 15.80
CA ALA A 83 -6.27 13.81 16.29
C ALA A 83 -4.83 13.25 16.18
N GLU A 84 -4.35 12.61 17.23
CA GLU A 84 -3.04 11.94 17.20
C GLU A 84 -3.07 10.72 16.29
N TRP A 85 -1.97 10.52 15.56
CA TRP A 85 -1.77 9.32 14.75
C TRP A 85 -1.06 8.25 15.57
N PRO A 86 -1.56 7.01 15.57
CA PRO A 86 -0.86 5.90 16.20
C PRO A 86 0.53 5.70 15.58
N ALA A 87 1.50 5.36 16.42
CA ALA A 87 2.79 4.89 15.92
C ALA A 87 2.62 3.56 15.19
N ILE A 88 3.31 3.41 14.07
CA ILE A 88 3.27 2.19 13.24
C ILE A 88 4.68 1.60 13.23
N ASP A 89 4.75 0.30 13.52
CA ASP A 89 5.94 -0.54 13.37
C ASP A 89 5.55 -1.76 12.52
N PRO A 90 5.77 -1.71 11.20
CA PRO A 90 5.37 -2.78 10.29
C PRO A 90 6.06 -4.12 10.60
N VAL A 91 7.31 -4.09 11.08
CA VAL A 91 8.06 -5.30 11.41
C VAL A 91 7.48 -5.97 12.66
N ALA A 92 7.24 -5.19 13.71
CA ALA A 92 6.61 -5.69 14.92
C ALA A 92 5.17 -6.19 14.65
N ALA A 93 4.41 -5.51 13.79
CA ALA A 93 3.06 -5.92 13.40
C ALA A 93 3.07 -7.26 12.65
N ALA A 94 3.94 -7.44 11.66
CA ALA A 94 4.08 -8.70 10.92
C ALA A 94 4.47 -9.87 11.84
N ALA A 95 5.40 -9.63 12.76
CA ALA A 95 5.82 -10.62 13.75
C ALA A 95 4.68 -10.99 14.72
N ALA A 96 3.92 -10.00 15.21
CA ALA A 96 2.82 -10.22 16.14
C ALA A 96 1.67 -11.04 15.51
N ARG A 97 1.41 -10.88 14.20
CA ARG A 97 0.39 -11.65 13.47
C ARG A 97 0.87 -13.02 13.04
N ASN A 98 2.17 -13.31 13.13
CA ASN A 98 2.77 -14.54 12.61
C ASN A 98 2.41 -14.79 11.12
N ASP A 99 2.50 -13.75 10.29
CA ASP A 99 2.07 -13.79 8.88
C ASP A 99 2.77 -14.88 8.07
N ARG A 100 3.98 -15.28 8.48
CA ARG A 100 4.77 -16.37 7.84
C ARG A 100 4.07 -17.73 7.84
N ASP A 101 3.22 -17.99 8.83
CA ASP A 101 2.54 -19.28 8.97
C ASP A 101 1.11 -19.24 8.40
N ARG A 102 0.69 -18.08 7.89
CA ARG A 102 -0.66 -17.90 7.34
C ARG A 102 -0.76 -18.47 5.92
N ASP A 103 -1.98 -18.76 5.53
CA ASP A 103 -2.30 -19.22 4.18
C ASP A 103 -2.29 -18.05 3.18
N LEU A 104 -1.63 -18.26 2.03
CA LEU A 104 -1.48 -17.24 0.99
C LEU A 104 -2.84 -16.80 0.41
N ALA A 105 -3.73 -17.76 0.15
CA ALA A 105 -5.03 -17.47 -0.46
C ALA A 105 -5.94 -16.73 0.52
N GLU A 106 -5.86 -17.06 1.83
CA GLU A 106 -6.59 -16.34 2.88
C GLU A 106 -6.09 -14.91 3.04
N LEU A 107 -4.77 -14.69 2.99
CA LEU A 107 -4.18 -13.34 3.05
C LEU A 107 -4.57 -12.52 1.82
N LEU A 108 -4.49 -13.09 0.63
CA LEU A 108 -4.89 -12.42 -0.60
C LEU A 108 -6.37 -12.01 -0.56
N ALA A 109 -7.26 -12.91 -0.16
CA ALA A 109 -8.69 -12.61 -0.02
C ALA A 109 -8.95 -11.54 1.06
N SER A 110 -8.21 -11.57 2.16
CA SER A 110 -8.30 -10.57 3.23
C SER A 110 -7.86 -9.19 2.76
N PHE A 111 -6.75 -9.11 2.02
CA PHE A 111 -6.28 -7.88 1.40
C PHE A 111 -7.30 -7.29 0.42
N GLU A 112 -7.82 -8.12 -0.50
CA GLU A 112 -8.82 -7.67 -1.48
C GLU A 112 -10.08 -7.14 -0.81
N LYS A 113 -10.54 -7.80 0.25
CA LYS A 113 -11.68 -7.35 1.04
C LYS A 113 -11.38 -5.99 1.69
N ALA A 114 -10.26 -5.86 2.40
CA ALA A 114 -9.88 -4.63 3.07
C ALA A 114 -9.74 -3.45 2.07
N ARG A 115 -9.12 -3.68 0.90
CA ARG A 115 -9.02 -2.69 -0.17
C ARG A 115 -10.40 -2.32 -0.73
N SER A 116 -11.29 -3.27 -0.96
CA SER A 116 -12.65 -2.99 -1.42
C SER A 116 -13.42 -2.10 -0.43
N GLU A 117 -13.26 -2.36 0.87
CA GLU A 117 -13.84 -1.52 1.92
C GLU A 117 -13.24 -0.11 1.91
N SER A 118 -11.92 0.02 1.73
CA SER A 118 -11.23 1.31 1.64
C SER A 118 -11.67 2.11 0.42
N VAL A 119 -11.74 1.48 -0.74
CA VAL A 119 -12.23 2.12 -1.98
C VAL A 119 -13.68 2.55 -1.83
N SER A 120 -14.54 1.73 -1.24
CA SER A 120 -15.94 2.08 -0.97
C SER A 120 -16.04 3.28 -0.04
N TRP A 121 -15.22 3.34 1.01
CA TRP A 121 -15.15 4.48 1.92
C TRP A 121 -14.67 5.75 1.20
N LEU A 122 -13.62 5.67 0.36
CA LEU A 122 -13.13 6.80 -0.44
C LEU A 122 -14.20 7.33 -1.40
N CYS A 123 -14.90 6.44 -2.11
CA CYS A 123 -16.01 6.84 -2.99
C CYS A 123 -17.13 7.55 -2.22
N GLN A 124 -17.46 7.10 -1.00
CA GLN A 124 -18.45 7.77 -0.16
C GLN A 124 -17.97 9.16 0.26
N ARG A 125 -16.68 9.31 0.60
CA ARG A 125 -16.08 10.62 0.94
C ARG A 125 -16.11 11.58 -0.26
N LEU A 126 -15.75 11.11 -1.44
CA LEU A 126 -15.78 11.92 -2.68
C LEU A 126 -17.20 12.39 -3.04
N ALA A 127 -18.23 11.62 -2.68
CA ALA A 127 -19.62 11.97 -2.93
C ALA A 127 -20.24 12.94 -1.90
N GLN A 128 -19.50 13.31 -0.84
CA GLN A 128 -20.02 14.17 0.23
C GLN A 128 -20.16 15.64 -0.20
N THR A 129 -21.10 16.34 0.46
CA THR A 129 -21.27 17.77 0.35
C THR A 129 -21.21 18.37 1.78
N PRO A 130 -20.30 19.32 2.07
CA PRO A 130 -19.31 19.91 1.17
C PRO A 130 -18.26 18.92 0.67
N ALA A 131 -17.60 19.25 -0.45
CA ALA A 131 -16.51 18.44 -1.00
C ALA A 131 -15.35 18.27 -0.02
N VAL A 132 -14.58 17.18 -0.16
CA VAL A 132 -13.42 16.90 0.66
C VAL A 132 -12.37 18.01 0.54
N GLU A 133 -11.88 18.51 1.67
CA GLU A 133 -10.81 19.50 1.73
C GLU A 133 -9.44 18.78 1.62
N TRP A 134 -8.96 18.55 0.40
CA TRP A 134 -7.72 17.82 0.13
C TRP A 134 -6.45 18.58 0.56
N SER A 135 -6.52 19.87 0.81
CA SER A 135 -5.43 20.68 1.35
C SER A 135 -5.34 20.68 2.87
N LEU A 136 -6.31 20.06 3.56
CA LEU A 136 -6.25 19.91 5.01
C LEU A 136 -4.99 19.13 5.38
N ALA A 137 -4.14 19.73 6.23
CA ALA A 137 -2.81 19.22 6.50
C ALA A 137 -2.54 19.08 8.00
N LYS A 138 -1.67 18.14 8.34
CA LYS A 138 -1.15 17.90 9.68
C LYS A 138 0.37 18.03 9.68
N ALA A 139 0.91 18.63 10.73
CA ALA A 139 2.35 18.69 10.95
C ALA A 139 2.93 17.28 11.09
N HIS A 140 3.98 16.98 10.33
CA HIS A 140 4.66 15.71 10.35
C HIS A 140 6.19 15.93 10.33
N PRO A 141 7.03 15.06 10.93
CA PRO A 141 8.49 15.23 10.96
C PRO A 141 9.16 15.38 9.58
N ARG A 142 8.52 14.92 8.51
CA ARG A 142 9.00 15.05 7.12
C ARG A 142 8.45 16.26 6.38
N GLY A 143 7.76 17.19 7.06
CA GLY A 143 7.02 18.31 6.50
C GLY A 143 5.51 18.11 6.64
N ASP A 144 4.74 19.21 6.55
CA ASP A 144 3.28 19.13 6.62
C ASP A 144 2.76 18.14 5.57
N LEU A 145 1.84 17.27 5.97
CA LEU A 145 1.28 16.21 5.13
C LEU A 145 -0.21 16.49 4.92
N ALA A 146 -0.58 16.81 3.69
CA ALA A 146 -1.96 17.08 3.33
C ALA A 146 -2.76 15.78 3.09
N ALA A 147 -4.08 15.85 3.17
CA ALA A 147 -4.96 14.73 2.87
C ALA A 147 -4.76 14.19 1.45
N GLY A 148 -4.58 15.09 0.47
CA GLY A 148 -4.23 14.71 -0.90
C GLY A 148 -2.88 14.01 -1.01
N ASP A 149 -1.88 14.41 -0.20
CA ASP A 149 -0.56 13.77 -0.17
C ASP A 149 -0.64 12.35 0.41
N LEU A 150 -1.48 12.15 1.44
CA LEU A 150 -1.74 10.81 1.98
C LEU A 150 -2.37 9.89 0.94
N LEU A 151 -3.39 10.35 0.23
CA LEU A 151 -4.03 9.57 -0.83
C LEU A 151 -3.06 9.25 -1.98
N ALA A 152 -2.26 10.23 -2.41
CA ALA A 152 -1.26 10.04 -3.44
C ALA A 152 -0.14 9.08 -2.99
N SER A 153 0.31 9.21 -1.73
CA SER A 153 1.30 8.33 -1.14
C SER A 153 0.80 6.90 -1.03
N TRP A 154 -0.47 6.70 -0.67
CA TRP A 154 -1.08 5.37 -0.62
C TRP A 154 -1.03 4.68 -1.99
N ALA A 155 -1.49 5.35 -3.06
CA ALA A 155 -1.44 4.80 -4.41
C ALA A 155 0.01 4.57 -4.91
N ALA A 156 0.96 5.41 -4.52
CA ALA A 156 2.37 5.22 -4.85
C ALA A 156 3.01 4.07 -4.06
N HIS A 157 2.61 3.88 -2.81
CA HIS A 157 3.08 2.81 -1.92
C HIS A 157 2.70 1.42 -2.46
N ASP A 158 1.52 1.27 -3.03
CA ASP A 158 1.10 0.07 -3.76
C ASP A 158 2.15 -0.36 -4.80
N LEU A 159 2.65 0.58 -5.59
CA LEU A 159 3.65 0.28 -6.63
C LEU A 159 5.00 -0.13 -6.04
N LEU A 160 5.37 0.36 -4.86
CA LEU A 160 6.57 -0.09 -4.15
C LEU A 160 6.42 -1.56 -3.73
N HIS A 161 5.25 -1.96 -3.24
CA HIS A 161 4.99 -3.35 -2.87
C HIS A 161 4.83 -4.27 -4.08
N LEU A 162 4.23 -3.80 -5.19
CA LEU A 162 4.20 -4.56 -6.43
C LEU A 162 5.64 -4.86 -6.93
N ARG A 163 6.50 -3.85 -6.87
CA ARG A 163 7.93 -4.02 -7.16
C ARG A 163 8.59 -5.01 -6.20
N GLN A 164 8.26 -4.95 -4.92
CA GLN A 164 8.81 -5.87 -3.92
C GLN A 164 8.37 -7.32 -4.17
N ILE A 165 7.10 -7.54 -4.51
CA ILE A 165 6.59 -8.86 -4.92
C ILE A 165 7.31 -9.35 -6.18
N ALA A 166 7.42 -8.51 -7.21
CA ALA A 166 8.13 -8.87 -8.45
C ALA A 166 9.60 -9.24 -8.19
N LYS A 167 10.28 -8.46 -7.32
CA LYS A 167 11.64 -8.77 -6.89
C LYS A 167 11.72 -10.12 -6.20
N ARG A 168 10.80 -10.40 -5.29
CA ARG A 168 10.77 -11.68 -4.55
C ARG A 168 10.58 -12.88 -5.49
N LEU A 169 9.69 -12.75 -6.48
CA LEU A 169 9.49 -13.77 -7.50
C LEU A 169 10.72 -13.97 -8.39
N HIS A 170 11.40 -12.88 -8.78
CA HIS A 170 12.62 -12.95 -9.55
C HIS A 170 13.74 -13.68 -8.79
N GLU A 171 13.97 -13.31 -7.53
CA GLU A 171 14.98 -13.96 -6.66
C GLU A 171 14.67 -15.44 -6.42
N MET A 172 13.40 -15.79 -6.27
CA MET A 172 12.96 -17.16 -6.16
C MET A 172 13.27 -17.97 -7.43
N LEU A 173 12.97 -17.40 -8.61
CA LEU A 173 13.30 -18.05 -9.88
C LEU A 173 14.81 -18.28 -10.06
N ASP A 174 15.65 -17.35 -9.61
CA ASP A 174 17.10 -17.53 -9.61
C ASP A 174 17.52 -18.68 -8.69
N ALA A 175 16.94 -18.76 -7.51
CA ALA A 175 17.26 -19.79 -6.52
C ALA A 175 16.82 -21.21 -6.93
N VAL A 176 15.69 -21.35 -7.63
CA VAL A 176 15.12 -22.66 -8.01
C VAL A 176 15.38 -23.05 -9.47
N GLY A 177 15.95 -22.16 -10.27
CA GLY A 177 16.12 -22.35 -11.71
C GLY A 177 17.24 -23.32 -12.12
N ASP A 178 18.11 -23.76 -11.19
CA ASP A 178 19.22 -24.67 -11.48
C ASP A 178 18.73 -25.96 -12.20
N PRO A 179 19.35 -26.41 -13.30
CA PRO A 179 20.62 -25.93 -13.88
C PRO A 179 20.51 -24.74 -14.87
N PHE A 180 19.33 -24.15 -15.03
CA PHE A 180 19.14 -23.01 -15.94
C PHE A 180 19.52 -21.69 -15.26
N ARG A 181 19.94 -20.71 -16.04
CA ARG A 181 20.38 -19.40 -15.54
C ARG A 181 19.49 -18.29 -16.05
N ILE A 182 19.09 -17.39 -15.18
CA ILE A 182 18.21 -16.26 -15.53
C ILE A 182 18.97 -15.01 -16.01
N GLY A 183 20.32 -15.00 -15.98
CA GLY A 183 21.12 -13.81 -16.26
C GLY A 183 20.92 -13.17 -17.63
N TYR A 184 20.33 -13.87 -18.61
CA TYR A 184 19.96 -13.28 -19.91
C TYR A 184 18.75 -12.31 -19.80
N ALA A 185 17.97 -12.39 -18.73
CA ALA A 185 16.85 -11.47 -18.50
C ALA A 185 17.31 -10.04 -18.12
N GLY A 186 18.57 -9.86 -17.74
CA GLY A 186 19.13 -8.60 -17.23
C GLY A 186 19.28 -8.60 -15.71
N GLU A 187 19.67 -7.43 -15.17
CA GLU A 187 19.81 -7.21 -13.72
C GLU A 187 18.54 -6.56 -13.15
N TRP A 188 18.27 -6.87 -11.90
CA TRP A 188 17.14 -6.30 -11.15
C TRP A 188 17.47 -4.91 -10.60
#